data_f0cb12f79214eafd7d9edc6926b52298
#
_entry.id   f0cb12f79214eafd7d9edc6926b52298
#
_cell.length_a   1.000
_cell.length_b   1.000
_cell.length_c   1.000
_cell.angle_alpha   90.00
_cell.angle_beta   90.00
_cell.angle_gamma   90.00
#
_symmetry.space_group_name_H-M   'P 1'
#
loop_
_entity.id
_entity.type
_entity.pdbx_description
1 polymer ?
#
loop_
_entity_poly.entity_id
_entity_poly.type
_entity_poly.pdbx_seq_one_letter_code
_entity_poly.pdbx_strand_id
1 'polypeptide(L)'
;MTVKHKNYHSKYQHIVLIYPDKKEYQQKLKERIEAFTKLIPIQNRTNLTKYVARRKLVLQVFNMILERELNKLSNGERIDEDILHNLIFQQGTTDASSSDLWLINEEYLYYKGSCEKEFKDIEFNGEKIFSREFTEEENRYLNSLGERRLTKRPDVLLFPEEGKCIIIEFKAPDVNVSEHLTQIDFYANLLLNYSNPKYGINQFYGYLIGESIEDRDVRGRVSRFERSEHFNFWFRPSEKVTGFDGHPDGSLYTEIIKFSSILSRAQVRNEMFIKKLEMQS
;
A
#
# COMPACT_ATOMS: atom_id res chain seq x y z
N MET A 1 19.48 31.23 5.32
CA MET A 1 18.22 31.94 5.01
C MET A 1 17.12 31.32 5.83
N THR A 2 16.73 31.98 6.90
CA THR A 2 15.77 31.46 7.88
C THR A 2 14.36 31.76 7.35
N VAL A 3 13.65 30.72 6.93
CA VAL A 3 12.23 30.86 6.53
C VAL A 3 11.44 31.13 7.79
N LYS A 4 10.94 32.34 7.94
CA LYS A 4 9.99 32.70 8.99
C LYS A 4 8.68 31.97 8.73
N HIS A 5 8.44 30.88 9.44
CA HIS A 5 7.10 30.33 9.61
C HIS A 5 6.23 31.40 10.30
N LYS A 6 5.55 32.21 9.54
CA LYS A 6 4.51 33.09 10.05
C LYS A 6 3.40 32.20 10.62
N ASN A 7 3.15 32.36 11.91
CA ASN A 7 2.09 31.73 12.68
C ASN A 7 0.71 31.86 12.00
N TYR A 8 0.37 30.89 11.18
CA TYR A 8 -1.01 30.71 10.71
C TYR A 8 -1.94 30.19 11.81
N HIS A 9 -1.40 29.69 12.94
CA HIS A 9 -2.17 29.14 14.05
C HIS A 9 -3.01 30.17 14.83
N SER A 10 -2.64 31.43 14.88
CA SER A 10 -3.32 32.42 15.73
C SER A 10 -4.68 32.91 15.22
N LYS A 11 -4.90 32.88 13.91
CA LYS A 11 -6.19 33.34 13.32
C LYS A 11 -7.31 32.29 13.30
N TYR A 12 -6.97 31.02 13.54
CA TYR A 12 -7.92 29.91 13.44
C TYR A 12 -8.32 29.31 14.78
N GLN A 13 -7.76 29.78 15.89
CA GLN A 13 -8.10 29.33 17.26
C GLN A 13 -9.54 29.65 17.70
N HIS A 14 -10.27 30.46 16.94
CA HIS A 14 -11.70 30.73 17.16
C HIS A 14 -12.59 29.95 16.19
N ILE A 15 -12.22 28.71 15.81
CA ILE A 15 -13.23 27.76 15.35
C ILE A 15 -14.04 27.38 16.58
N VAL A 16 -14.95 28.28 16.94
CA VAL A 16 -15.97 28.05 17.96
C VAL A 16 -16.55 26.67 17.69
N LEU A 17 -16.63 25.85 18.71
CA LEU A 17 -17.38 24.61 18.78
C LEU A 17 -18.83 24.89 18.35
N ILE A 18 -19.06 24.89 17.05
CA ILE A 18 -20.40 24.95 16.48
C ILE A 18 -20.85 23.50 16.47
N TYR A 19 -21.86 23.19 17.28
CA TYR A 19 -22.41 21.83 17.31
C TYR A 19 -22.89 21.44 15.91
N PRO A 20 -22.45 20.28 15.36
CA PRO A 20 -22.74 19.89 13.98
C PRO A 20 -24.21 19.75 13.63
N ASP A 21 -25.08 19.55 14.61
CA ASP A 21 -26.52 19.37 14.49
C ASP A 21 -27.32 20.67 14.33
N LYS A 22 -26.69 21.82 14.51
CA LYS A 22 -27.36 23.11 14.29
C LYS A 22 -27.45 23.44 12.81
N LYS A 23 -28.66 23.83 12.33
CA LYS A 23 -28.89 24.24 10.92
C LYS A 23 -27.92 25.32 10.42
N GLU A 24 -27.46 26.20 11.31
CA GLU A 24 -26.49 27.24 10.99
C GLU A 24 -25.07 26.72 10.75
N TYR A 25 -24.74 25.49 11.21
CA TYR A 25 -23.38 24.96 11.10
C TYR A 25 -22.91 24.88 9.64
N GLN A 26 -23.73 24.28 8.78
CA GLN A 26 -23.36 24.08 7.38
C GLN A 26 -23.19 25.42 6.65
N GLN A 27 -24.06 26.41 6.92
CA GLN A 27 -23.95 27.73 6.33
C GLN A 27 -22.66 28.45 6.77
N LYS A 28 -22.41 28.48 8.09
CA LYS A 28 -21.18 29.09 8.62
C LYS A 28 -19.91 28.37 8.15
N LEU A 29 -19.95 27.04 8.01
CA LEU A 29 -18.84 26.26 7.47
C LEU A 29 -18.57 26.65 6.01
N LYS A 30 -19.64 26.76 5.18
CA LYS A 30 -19.52 27.18 3.78
C LYS A 30 -18.89 28.56 3.65
N GLU A 31 -19.37 29.55 4.39
CA GLU A 31 -18.82 30.92 4.40
C GLU A 31 -17.33 30.94 4.78
N ARG A 32 -16.93 30.14 5.79
CA ARG A 32 -15.54 30.02 6.21
C ARG A 32 -14.67 29.32 5.15
N ILE A 33 -15.19 28.29 4.50
CA ILE A 33 -14.49 27.61 3.40
C ILE A 33 -14.25 28.60 2.24
N GLU A 34 -15.27 29.40 1.88
CA GLU A 34 -15.14 30.41 0.83
C GLU A 34 -14.10 31.48 1.19
N ALA A 35 -14.15 31.98 2.43
CA ALA A 35 -13.17 32.94 2.92
C ALA A 35 -11.75 32.35 2.95
N PHE A 36 -11.57 31.11 3.43
CA PHE A 36 -10.30 30.42 3.43
C PHE A 36 -9.78 30.19 2.00
N THR A 37 -10.66 29.76 1.09
CA THR A 37 -10.29 29.50 -0.30
C THR A 37 -9.77 30.77 -0.99
N LYS A 38 -10.31 31.95 -0.67
CA LYS A 38 -9.81 33.23 -1.17
C LYS A 38 -8.39 33.56 -0.67
N LEU A 39 -8.00 33.06 0.49
CA LEU A 39 -6.66 33.26 1.06
C LEU A 39 -5.60 32.30 0.49
N ILE A 40 -6.02 31.22 -0.17
CA ILE A 40 -5.08 30.27 -0.80
C ILE A 40 -4.47 30.95 -2.04
N PRO A 41 -3.13 31.02 -2.14
CA PRO A 41 -2.46 31.55 -3.33
C PRO A 41 -2.91 30.81 -4.59
N ILE A 42 -3.03 31.50 -5.72
CA ILE A 42 -3.42 30.91 -7.02
C ILE A 42 -2.52 29.75 -7.39
N GLN A 43 -1.21 29.88 -7.12
CA GLN A 43 -0.25 28.81 -7.39
C GLN A 43 -0.60 27.50 -6.65
N ASN A 44 -1.03 27.59 -5.41
CA ASN A 44 -1.41 26.41 -4.62
C ASN A 44 -2.72 25.79 -5.11
N ARG A 45 -3.69 26.62 -5.56
CA ARG A 45 -4.90 26.13 -6.21
C ARG A 45 -4.58 25.38 -7.50
N THR A 46 -3.67 25.92 -8.31
CA THR A 46 -3.19 25.28 -9.53
C THR A 46 -2.50 23.94 -9.24
N ASN A 47 -1.68 23.87 -8.20
CA ASN A 47 -1.00 22.63 -7.81
C ASN A 47 -2.01 21.56 -7.33
N LEU A 48 -3.04 21.95 -6.59
CA LEU A 48 -4.11 21.04 -6.20
C LEU A 48 -4.90 20.52 -7.42
N THR A 49 -5.20 21.40 -8.37
CA THR A 49 -5.86 21.03 -9.63
C THR A 49 -5.02 20.03 -10.42
N LYS A 50 -3.70 20.29 -10.55
CA LYS A 50 -2.77 19.36 -11.19
C LYS A 50 -2.72 18.00 -10.49
N TYR A 51 -2.75 17.99 -9.16
CA TYR A 51 -2.76 16.76 -8.38
C TYR A 51 -4.01 15.91 -8.66
N VAL A 52 -5.20 16.53 -8.68
CA VAL A 52 -6.45 15.82 -9.00
C VAL A 52 -6.45 15.34 -10.46
N ALA A 53 -5.99 16.19 -11.40
CA ALA A 53 -5.87 15.83 -12.81
C ALA A 53 -4.90 14.65 -13.02
N ARG A 54 -3.76 14.63 -12.31
CA ARG A 54 -2.83 13.50 -12.35
C ARG A 54 -3.51 12.21 -11.94
N ARG A 55 -4.25 12.21 -10.82
CA ARG A 55 -4.97 11.02 -10.35
C ARG A 55 -5.98 10.51 -11.38
N LYS A 56 -6.73 11.41 -12.01
CA LYS A 56 -7.64 11.04 -13.10
C LYS A 56 -6.90 10.33 -14.23
N LEU A 57 -5.77 10.90 -14.68
CA LEU A 57 -4.97 10.31 -15.75
C LEU A 57 -4.39 8.96 -15.35
N VAL A 58 -3.90 8.80 -14.13
CA VAL A 58 -3.40 7.52 -13.62
C VAL A 58 -4.49 6.46 -13.63
N LEU A 59 -5.72 6.78 -13.20
CA LEU A 59 -6.85 5.86 -13.26
C LEU A 59 -7.19 5.46 -14.71
N GLN A 60 -7.14 6.39 -15.65
CA GLN A 60 -7.35 6.10 -17.06
C GLN A 60 -6.27 5.19 -17.63
N VAL A 61 -5.00 5.48 -17.33
CA VAL A 61 -3.87 4.66 -17.76
C VAL A 61 -3.95 3.26 -17.15
N PHE A 62 -4.30 3.15 -15.87
CA PHE A 62 -4.47 1.86 -15.22
C PHE A 62 -5.56 1.03 -15.91
N ASN A 63 -6.71 1.63 -16.18
CA ASN A 63 -7.80 0.94 -16.90
C ASN A 63 -7.33 0.46 -18.28
N MET A 64 -6.68 1.33 -19.04
CA MET A 64 -6.19 0.99 -20.40
C MET A 64 -5.15 -0.14 -20.36
N ILE A 65 -4.23 -0.11 -19.42
CA ILE A 65 -3.21 -1.17 -19.28
C ILE A 65 -3.87 -2.47 -18.89
N LEU A 66 -4.75 -2.46 -17.87
CA LEU A 66 -5.45 -3.67 -17.43
C LEU A 66 -6.26 -4.29 -18.54
N GLU A 67 -7.07 -3.51 -19.29
CA GLU A 67 -7.83 -3.99 -20.44
C GLU A 67 -6.93 -4.58 -21.54
N ARG A 68 -5.80 -3.94 -21.82
CA ARG A 68 -4.83 -4.42 -22.80
C ARG A 68 -4.24 -5.77 -22.38
N GLU A 69 -3.80 -5.91 -21.13
CA GLU A 69 -3.19 -7.15 -20.64
C GLU A 69 -4.23 -8.29 -20.57
N LEU A 70 -5.48 -8.01 -20.21
CA LEU A 70 -6.57 -8.99 -20.25
C LEU A 70 -6.90 -9.42 -21.69
N ASN A 71 -6.85 -8.51 -22.67
CA ASN A 71 -7.03 -8.83 -24.08
C ASN A 71 -5.88 -9.70 -24.60
N LYS A 72 -4.63 -9.42 -24.25
CA LYS A 72 -3.49 -10.28 -24.59
C LYS A 72 -3.68 -11.68 -24.01
N LEU A 73 -4.09 -11.78 -22.73
CA LEU A 73 -4.38 -13.07 -22.09
C LEU A 73 -5.42 -13.86 -22.87
N SER A 74 -6.53 -13.22 -23.28
CA SER A 74 -7.59 -13.89 -24.05
C SER A 74 -7.13 -14.38 -25.44
N ASN A 75 -6.11 -13.74 -26.01
CA ASN A 75 -5.52 -14.10 -27.29
C ASN A 75 -4.34 -15.08 -27.17
N GLY A 76 -3.98 -15.50 -25.96
CA GLY A 76 -2.82 -16.36 -25.71
C GLY A 76 -1.47 -15.67 -25.93
N GLU A 77 -1.42 -14.34 -25.87
CA GLU A 77 -0.22 -13.54 -26.00
C GLU A 77 0.50 -13.41 -24.63
N ARG A 78 1.80 -13.16 -24.68
CA ARG A 78 2.59 -12.96 -23.47
C ARG A 78 2.19 -11.66 -22.77
N ILE A 79 1.97 -11.75 -21.46
CA ILE A 79 1.69 -10.63 -20.56
C ILE A 79 3.02 -10.05 -20.05
N ASP A 80 3.01 -8.74 -19.81
CA ASP A 80 4.11 -8.05 -19.18
C ASP A 80 3.80 -7.87 -17.68
N GLU A 81 4.49 -8.65 -16.85
CA GLU A 81 4.31 -8.66 -15.39
C GLU A 81 4.62 -7.31 -14.75
N ASP A 82 5.64 -6.64 -15.26
CA ASP A 82 6.18 -5.44 -14.63
C ASP A 82 5.34 -4.18 -14.86
N ILE A 83 4.49 -4.15 -15.89
CA ILE A 83 3.76 -2.93 -16.26
C ILE A 83 2.80 -2.45 -15.16
N LEU A 84 2.01 -3.36 -14.59
CA LEU A 84 1.07 -3.02 -13.53
C LEU A 84 1.78 -2.73 -12.21
N HIS A 85 2.84 -3.44 -11.93
CA HIS A 85 3.70 -3.15 -10.78
C HIS A 85 4.30 -1.74 -10.91
N ASN A 86 4.97 -1.44 -12.01
CA ASN A 86 5.60 -0.14 -12.25
C ASN A 86 4.62 1.04 -12.28
N LEU A 87 3.36 0.80 -12.65
CA LEU A 87 2.32 1.82 -12.55
C LEU A 87 2.00 2.18 -11.11
N ILE A 88 1.94 1.20 -10.20
CA ILE A 88 1.58 1.40 -8.79
C ILE A 88 2.80 1.85 -7.99
N PHE A 89 3.91 1.16 -8.16
CA PHE A 89 5.18 1.49 -7.50
C PHE A 89 6.35 1.11 -8.40
N GLN A 90 7.10 2.10 -8.86
CA GLN A 90 8.21 1.86 -9.77
C GLN A 90 9.30 1.02 -9.11
N GLN A 91 9.68 -0.06 -9.76
CA GLN A 91 10.76 -0.96 -9.34
C GLN A 91 12.06 -0.20 -9.08
N GLY A 92 12.78 -0.61 -8.04
CA GLY A 92 14.07 -0.01 -7.67
C GLY A 92 13.97 1.35 -6.96
N THR A 93 12.78 1.91 -6.74
CA THR A 93 12.60 3.13 -5.95
C THR A 93 12.38 2.82 -4.48
N THR A 94 12.66 3.81 -3.62
CA THR A 94 12.41 3.73 -2.17
C THR A 94 11.49 4.83 -1.68
N ASP A 95 11.07 5.73 -2.56
CA ASP A 95 10.23 6.87 -2.23
C ASP A 95 8.76 6.57 -2.53
N ALA A 96 8.04 6.14 -1.51
CA ALA A 96 6.61 5.88 -1.61
C ALA A 96 5.80 7.15 -1.96
N SER A 97 6.29 8.35 -1.62
CA SER A 97 5.59 9.60 -1.89
C SER A 97 5.52 9.95 -3.37
N SER A 98 6.44 9.41 -4.18
CA SER A 98 6.45 9.56 -5.65
C SER A 98 5.69 8.44 -6.38
N SER A 99 5.19 7.45 -5.65
CA SER A 99 4.45 6.29 -6.18
C SER A 99 2.96 6.58 -6.36
N ASP A 100 2.26 5.62 -6.94
CA ASP A 100 0.80 5.61 -7.02
C ASP A 100 0.16 4.58 -6.05
N LEU A 101 0.83 4.28 -4.93
CA LEU A 101 0.32 3.40 -3.85
C LEU A 101 -1.02 3.87 -3.26
N TRP A 102 -1.39 5.14 -3.45
CA TRP A 102 -2.73 5.65 -3.13
C TRP A 102 -3.85 4.88 -3.85
N LEU A 103 -3.54 4.20 -4.96
CA LEU A 103 -4.48 3.30 -5.63
C LEU A 103 -4.95 2.19 -4.69
N ILE A 104 -4.08 1.70 -3.83
CA ILE A 104 -4.37 0.68 -2.82
C ILE A 104 -4.93 1.37 -1.56
N ASN A 105 -4.14 2.25 -0.95
CA ASN A 105 -4.53 3.03 0.23
C ASN A 105 -3.81 4.39 0.26
N GLU A 106 -4.55 5.47 0.59
CA GLU A 106 -4.04 6.84 0.67
C GLU A 106 -2.86 6.98 1.65
N GLU A 107 -2.87 6.26 2.75
CA GLU A 107 -1.85 6.34 3.80
C GLU A 107 -0.50 5.80 3.36
N TYR A 108 -0.47 4.92 2.36
CA TYR A 108 0.77 4.25 1.93
C TYR A 108 1.80 5.20 1.33
N LEU A 109 1.36 6.37 0.84
CA LEU A 109 2.26 7.42 0.36
C LEU A 109 3.13 8.05 1.47
N TYR A 110 2.73 7.91 2.71
CA TYR A 110 3.41 8.54 3.85
C TYR A 110 4.36 7.60 4.59
N TYR A 111 4.37 6.32 4.22
CA TYR A 111 5.20 5.32 4.87
C TYR A 111 6.55 5.19 4.20
N LYS A 112 7.58 4.92 5.00
CA LYS A 112 8.89 4.56 4.46
C LYS A 112 8.81 3.17 3.85
N GLY A 113 9.46 2.97 2.72
CA GLY A 113 9.29 1.74 1.98
C GLY A 113 10.53 1.28 1.24
N SER A 114 10.43 0.08 0.72
CA SER A 114 11.42 -0.56 -0.13
C SER A 114 10.69 -1.32 -1.24
N CYS A 115 11.18 -1.23 -2.47
CA CYS A 115 10.66 -1.95 -3.61
C CYS A 115 11.76 -2.82 -4.21
N GLU A 116 11.48 -4.12 -4.37
CA GLU A 116 12.35 -5.14 -4.98
C GLU A 116 13.80 -5.18 -4.47
N LYS A 117 14.01 -4.80 -3.23
CA LYS A 117 15.31 -4.98 -2.57
C LYS A 117 15.41 -6.37 -1.94
N GLU A 118 16.58 -6.98 -2.03
CA GLU A 118 16.87 -8.18 -1.27
C GLU A 118 16.73 -7.89 0.24
N PHE A 119 16.20 -8.83 1.01
CA PHE A 119 16.00 -8.64 2.46
C PHE A 119 17.27 -8.15 3.16
N LYS A 120 18.44 -8.67 2.80
CA LYS A 120 19.74 -8.25 3.36
C LYS A 120 20.10 -6.78 3.10
N ASP A 121 19.45 -6.14 2.09
CA ASP A 121 19.75 -4.78 1.63
C ASP A 121 18.64 -3.79 1.96
N ILE A 122 17.56 -4.24 2.62
CA ILE A 122 16.48 -3.37 3.04
C ILE A 122 16.96 -2.48 4.19
N GLU A 123 16.72 -1.18 4.02
CA GLU A 123 17.03 -0.16 5.02
C GLU A 123 15.76 0.47 5.58
N PHE A 124 15.79 0.70 6.89
CA PHE A 124 14.79 1.47 7.60
C PHE A 124 15.48 2.55 8.43
N ASN A 125 15.11 3.81 8.23
CA ASN A 125 15.76 4.96 8.86
C ASN A 125 17.27 5.07 8.62
N GLY A 126 17.75 4.63 7.45
CA GLY A 126 19.17 4.67 7.08
C GLY A 126 20.02 3.52 7.65
N GLU A 127 19.39 2.53 8.28
CA GLU A 127 20.05 1.34 8.79
C GLU A 127 19.43 0.07 8.22
N LYS A 128 20.26 -0.94 7.98
CA LYS A 128 19.76 -2.23 7.50
C LYS A 128 18.85 -2.90 8.52
N ILE A 129 17.71 -3.40 8.08
CA ILE A 129 16.75 -4.12 8.93
C ILE A 129 17.40 -5.36 9.57
N PHE A 130 18.24 -6.04 8.81
CA PHE A 130 18.95 -7.26 9.23
C PHE A 130 20.40 -6.98 9.67
N SER A 131 20.65 -5.85 10.33
CA SER A 131 21.98 -5.42 10.79
C SER A 131 22.37 -6.07 12.12
N ARG A 132 22.27 -7.40 12.24
CA ARG A 132 22.72 -8.16 13.41
C ARG A 132 23.52 -9.37 12.99
N GLU A 133 24.34 -9.87 13.90
CA GLU A 133 24.99 -11.17 13.72
C GLU A 133 23.97 -12.29 13.92
N PHE A 134 23.99 -13.26 13.04
CA PHE A 134 23.17 -14.45 13.13
C PHE A 134 23.95 -15.59 13.81
N THR A 135 23.25 -16.37 14.61
CA THR A 135 23.81 -17.60 15.17
C THR A 135 24.13 -18.61 14.06
N GLU A 136 24.93 -19.65 14.38
CA GLU A 136 25.25 -20.71 13.40
C GLU A 136 23.97 -21.45 12.95
N GLU A 137 22.96 -21.59 13.84
CA GLU A 137 21.71 -22.25 13.54
C GLU A 137 20.86 -21.40 12.60
N GLU A 138 20.72 -20.11 12.89
CA GLU A 138 20.06 -19.14 12.01
C GLU A 138 20.72 -19.09 10.63
N ASN A 139 22.04 -19.04 10.56
CA ASN A 139 22.77 -19.05 9.30
C ASN A 139 22.53 -20.34 8.51
N ARG A 140 22.47 -21.49 9.20
CA ARG A 140 22.14 -22.77 8.55
C ARG A 140 20.71 -22.75 7.99
N TYR A 141 19.74 -22.22 8.75
CA TYR A 141 18.37 -22.10 8.28
C TYR A 141 18.24 -21.12 7.11
N LEU A 142 18.86 -19.94 7.20
CA LEU A 142 18.81 -18.91 6.15
C LEU A 142 19.44 -19.37 4.83
N ASN A 143 20.36 -20.34 4.89
CA ASN A 143 21.04 -20.90 3.73
C ASN A 143 20.66 -22.36 3.45
N SER A 144 19.64 -22.91 4.14
CA SER A 144 19.24 -24.31 3.98
C SER A 144 18.64 -24.61 2.62
N LEU A 145 18.78 -25.86 2.17
CA LEU A 145 18.20 -26.37 0.92
C LEU A 145 18.63 -25.61 -0.35
N GLY A 146 19.80 -24.97 -0.33
CA GLY A 146 20.27 -24.17 -1.46
C GLY A 146 19.56 -22.84 -1.63
N GLU A 147 18.64 -22.50 -0.74
CA GLU A 147 17.94 -21.22 -0.75
C GLU A 147 18.69 -20.18 0.07
N ARG A 148 19.01 -19.07 -0.55
CA ARG A 148 19.48 -17.87 0.14
C ARG A 148 18.26 -17.01 0.48
N ARG A 149 17.64 -17.25 1.63
CA ARG A 149 16.37 -16.63 2.03
C ARG A 149 16.43 -15.11 2.10
N LEU A 150 17.57 -14.56 2.53
CA LEU A 150 17.79 -13.11 2.59
C LEU A 150 18.05 -12.47 1.22
N THR A 151 18.17 -13.24 0.15
CA THR A 151 18.23 -12.71 -1.23
C THR A 151 16.87 -12.69 -1.92
N LYS A 152 15.81 -13.14 -1.24
CA LYS A 152 14.43 -12.95 -1.72
C LYS A 152 14.10 -11.45 -1.75
N ARG A 153 13.28 -11.06 -2.70
CA ARG A 153 12.92 -9.67 -2.97
C ARG A 153 11.40 -9.55 -2.90
N PRO A 154 10.84 -9.05 -1.79
CA PRO A 154 9.42 -8.67 -1.80
C PRO A 154 9.22 -7.49 -2.76
N ASP A 155 8.10 -7.47 -3.44
CA ASP A 155 7.81 -6.40 -4.40
C ASP A 155 7.74 -5.06 -3.68
N VAL A 156 6.97 -4.96 -2.59
CA VAL A 156 6.92 -3.75 -1.77
C VAL A 156 6.86 -4.10 -0.28
N LEU A 157 7.70 -3.44 0.50
CA LEU A 157 7.59 -3.39 1.96
C LEU A 157 7.44 -1.95 2.42
N LEU A 158 6.45 -1.68 3.28
CA LEU A 158 6.24 -0.38 3.90
C LEU A 158 6.28 -0.51 5.43
N PHE A 159 6.87 0.50 6.07
CA PHE A 159 7.06 0.54 7.51
C PHE A 159 6.35 1.77 8.11
N PRO A 160 5.09 1.60 8.58
CA PRO A 160 4.33 2.69 9.21
C PRO A 160 4.74 2.98 10.66
N GLU A 161 5.88 2.44 11.12
CA GLU A 161 6.33 2.49 12.52
C GLU A 161 5.49 1.60 13.46
N GLU A 162 5.66 1.76 14.77
CA GLU A 162 4.92 1.02 15.81
C GLU A 162 4.96 -0.52 15.68
N GLY A 163 6.07 -1.06 15.19
CA GLY A 163 6.24 -2.51 15.02
C GLY A 163 5.40 -3.12 13.90
N LYS A 164 4.91 -2.31 12.97
CA LYS A 164 4.09 -2.74 11.84
C LYS A 164 4.91 -2.86 10.57
N CYS A 165 4.54 -3.82 9.70
CA CYS A 165 5.06 -3.93 8.35
C CYS A 165 3.92 -4.28 7.39
N ILE A 166 3.86 -3.59 6.26
CA ILE A 166 2.95 -3.89 5.15
C ILE A 166 3.77 -4.56 4.06
N ILE A 167 3.30 -5.71 3.60
CA ILE A 167 3.92 -6.54 2.57
C ILE A 167 2.97 -6.58 1.37
N ILE A 168 3.43 -6.14 0.20
CA ILE A 168 2.62 -6.17 -1.01
C ILE A 168 3.36 -6.99 -2.05
N GLU A 169 2.67 -7.96 -2.63
CA GLU A 169 3.13 -8.81 -3.74
C GLU A 169 2.19 -8.69 -4.91
N PHE A 170 2.75 -8.43 -6.06
CA PHE A 170 2.03 -8.41 -7.34
C PHE A 170 2.21 -9.72 -8.07
N LYS A 171 1.21 -10.13 -8.82
CA LYS A 171 1.26 -11.27 -9.73
C LYS A 171 0.71 -10.86 -11.08
N ALA A 172 1.36 -11.33 -12.15
CA ALA A 172 0.87 -11.07 -13.49
C ALA A 172 -0.60 -11.51 -13.63
N PRO A 173 -1.39 -10.86 -14.48
CA PRO A 173 -2.82 -11.16 -14.63
C PRO A 173 -3.17 -12.60 -15.00
N ASP A 174 -2.24 -13.33 -15.63
CA ASP A 174 -2.38 -14.75 -16.01
C ASP A 174 -1.98 -15.72 -14.90
N VAL A 175 -1.28 -15.24 -13.87
CA VAL A 175 -0.82 -16.08 -12.76
C VAL A 175 -1.97 -16.32 -11.79
N ASN A 176 -2.21 -17.60 -11.46
CA ASN A 176 -3.16 -17.94 -10.40
C ASN A 176 -2.62 -17.54 -9.04
N VAL A 177 -3.18 -16.47 -8.48
CA VAL A 177 -2.74 -15.89 -7.20
C VAL A 177 -2.80 -16.89 -6.06
N SER A 178 -3.76 -17.85 -6.10
CA SER A 178 -3.91 -18.85 -5.03
C SER A 178 -2.71 -19.78 -4.86
N GLU A 179 -1.81 -19.85 -5.83
CA GLU A 179 -0.57 -20.63 -5.73
C GLU A 179 0.52 -19.95 -4.90
N HIS A 180 0.36 -18.66 -4.61
CA HIS A 180 1.34 -17.81 -3.94
C HIS A 180 0.95 -17.41 -2.50
N LEU A 181 -0.12 -17.98 -1.95
CA LEU A 181 -0.66 -17.61 -0.63
C LEU A 181 0.36 -17.70 0.52
N THR A 182 1.31 -18.62 0.43
CA THR A 182 2.35 -18.83 1.46
C THR A 182 3.52 -17.85 1.36
N GLN A 183 3.61 -17.08 0.28
CA GLN A 183 4.73 -16.15 0.06
C GLN A 183 4.74 -15.03 1.10
N ILE A 184 3.58 -14.47 1.40
CA ILE A 184 3.41 -13.43 2.43
C ILE A 184 3.75 -13.99 3.82
N ASP A 185 3.27 -15.21 4.14
CA ASP A 185 3.57 -15.88 5.41
C ASP A 185 5.08 -16.06 5.61
N PHE A 186 5.77 -16.44 4.54
CA PHE A 186 7.22 -16.60 4.54
C PHE A 186 7.94 -15.28 4.82
N TYR A 187 7.53 -14.18 4.19
CA TYR A 187 8.15 -12.87 4.40
C TYR A 187 7.87 -12.33 5.82
N ALA A 188 6.66 -12.49 6.33
CA ALA A 188 6.34 -12.11 7.69
C ALA A 188 7.18 -12.90 8.71
N ASN A 189 7.38 -14.20 8.47
CA ASN A 189 8.23 -15.03 9.32
C ASN A 189 9.70 -14.57 9.31
N LEU A 190 10.26 -14.25 8.14
CA LEU A 190 11.62 -13.73 8.04
C LEU A 190 11.78 -12.40 8.78
N LEU A 191 10.83 -11.48 8.59
CA LEU A 191 10.88 -10.16 9.23
C LEU A 191 10.75 -10.29 10.75
N LEU A 192 9.84 -11.12 11.26
CA LEU A 192 9.65 -11.32 12.69
C LEU A 192 10.92 -11.85 13.37
N ASN A 193 11.49 -12.91 12.81
CA ASN A 193 12.51 -13.68 13.51
C ASN A 193 13.96 -13.22 13.24
N TYR A 194 14.19 -12.52 12.12
CA TYR A 194 15.56 -12.21 11.68
C TYR A 194 15.84 -10.70 11.60
N SER A 195 14.82 -9.82 11.65
CA SER A 195 15.08 -8.39 11.74
C SER A 195 15.71 -8.01 13.08
N ASN A 196 16.37 -6.87 13.13
CA ASN A 196 16.94 -6.38 14.37
C ASN A 196 15.81 -6.10 15.39
N PRO A 197 15.85 -6.70 16.60
CA PRO A 197 14.81 -6.58 17.62
C PRO A 197 14.47 -5.14 18.01
N LYS A 198 15.38 -4.19 17.79
CA LYS A 198 15.13 -2.76 18.08
C LYS A 198 13.96 -2.18 17.31
N TYR A 199 13.60 -2.78 16.15
CA TYR A 199 12.46 -2.32 15.34
C TYR A 199 11.12 -2.86 15.83
N GLY A 200 11.12 -3.93 16.64
CA GLY A 200 9.93 -4.51 17.26
C GLY A 200 8.84 -4.95 16.27
N ILE A 201 9.23 -5.32 15.03
CA ILE A 201 8.28 -5.65 13.97
C ILE A 201 7.59 -6.97 14.29
N ASN A 202 6.29 -6.93 14.61
CA ASN A 202 5.50 -8.11 14.97
C ASN A 202 4.05 -8.08 14.46
N GLN A 203 3.65 -7.00 13.77
CA GLN A 203 2.32 -6.88 13.16
C GLN A 203 2.47 -6.72 11.65
N PHE A 204 1.89 -7.66 10.90
CA PHE A 204 2.02 -7.72 9.46
C PHE A 204 0.67 -7.57 8.77
N TYR A 205 0.66 -6.81 7.68
CA TYR A 205 -0.47 -6.63 6.78
C TYR A 205 -0.02 -7.03 5.38
N GLY A 206 -0.49 -8.18 4.91
CA GLY A 206 -0.11 -8.75 3.62
C GLY A 206 -1.15 -8.47 2.55
N TYR A 207 -0.71 -8.05 1.38
CA TYR A 207 -1.54 -7.84 0.20
C TYR A 207 -0.96 -8.64 -0.95
N LEU A 208 -1.74 -9.61 -1.44
CA LEU A 208 -1.43 -10.39 -2.63
C LEU A 208 -2.34 -9.93 -3.75
N ILE A 209 -1.77 -9.32 -4.78
CA ILE A 209 -2.50 -8.60 -5.82
C ILE A 209 -2.26 -9.29 -7.17
N GLY A 210 -3.34 -9.61 -7.86
CA GLY A 210 -3.33 -10.19 -9.19
C GLY A 210 -4.70 -10.11 -9.82
N GLU A 211 -4.95 -10.77 -10.96
CA GLU A 211 -6.28 -10.76 -11.58
C GLU A 211 -6.90 -12.14 -11.61
N SER A 212 -6.11 -13.18 -11.82
CA SER A 212 -6.58 -14.57 -11.83
C SER A 212 -6.64 -15.12 -10.40
N ILE A 213 -7.86 -15.23 -9.85
CA ILE A 213 -8.10 -15.72 -8.48
C ILE A 213 -9.24 -16.74 -8.54
N GLU A 214 -8.92 -17.98 -8.23
CA GLU A 214 -9.89 -19.06 -8.16
C GLU A 214 -10.42 -19.25 -6.74
N ASP A 215 -11.70 -18.95 -6.52
CA ASP A 215 -12.33 -19.00 -5.19
C ASP A 215 -12.20 -20.37 -4.52
N ARG A 216 -12.32 -21.45 -5.30
CA ARG A 216 -12.17 -22.83 -4.79
C ARG A 216 -10.76 -23.10 -4.29
N ASP A 217 -9.75 -22.60 -4.99
CA ASP A 217 -8.36 -22.78 -4.61
C ASP A 217 -8.02 -21.96 -3.36
N VAL A 218 -8.51 -20.72 -3.26
CA VAL A 218 -8.30 -19.88 -2.09
C VAL A 218 -8.90 -20.52 -0.85
N ARG A 219 -10.14 -21.00 -0.92
CA ARG A 219 -10.83 -21.64 0.22
C ARG A 219 -10.34 -23.06 0.49
N GLY A 220 -9.92 -23.78 -0.51
CA GLY A 220 -9.51 -25.18 -0.39
C GLY A 220 -8.08 -25.40 0.05
N ARG A 221 -7.15 -24.53 -0.34
CA ARG A 221 -5.70 -24.69 -0.03
C ARG A 221 -5.31 -24.17 1.34
N VAL A 222 -5.90 -23.07 1.76
CA VAL A 222 -5.59 -22.43 3.04
C VAL A 222 -6.91 -22.13 3.76
N SER A 223 -7.21 -22.96 4.70
CA SER A 223 -8.48 -23.01 5.42
C SER A 223 -8.67 -21.80 6.34
N ARG A 224 -8.92 -20.63 5.88
CA ARG A 224 -9.32 -19.48 6.72
C ARG A 224 -9.53 -18.20 5.94
N PHE A 225 -9.42 -18.22 4.60
CA PHE A 225 -9.81 -17.07 3.82
C PHE A 225 -11.32 -16.96 3.74
N GLU A 226 -11.81 -15.78 4.05
CA GLU A 226 -13.20 -15.37 3.92
C GLU A 226 -13.34 -14.45 2.71
N ARG A 227 -14.51 -14.37 2.11
CA ARG A 227 -14.78 -13.46 1.01
C ARG A 227 -15.59 -12.27 1.47
N SER A 228 -15.11 -11.09 1.16
CA SER A 228 -15.89 -9.86 1.26
C SER A 228 -16.66 -9.65 -0.04
N GLU A 229 -17.94 -10.02 -0.07
CA GLU A 229 -18.79 -9.91 -1.26
C GLU A 229 -18.97 -8.46 -1.71
N HIS A 230 -19.12 -7.55 -0.76
CA HIS A 230 -19.35 -6.13 -1.04
C HIS A 230 -18.15 -5.46 -1.73
N PHE A 231 -16.93 -5.80 -1.30
CA PHE A 231 -15.70 -5.19 -1.81
C PHE A 231 -14.93 -6.09 -2.78
N ASN A 232 -15.44 -7.29 -3.05
CA ASN A 232 -14.89 -8.27 -3.99
C ASN A 232 -13.40 -8.55 -3.76
N PHE A 233 -13.06 -8.99 -2.54
CA PHE A 233 -11.73 -9.45 -2.18
C PHE A 233 -11.82 -10.60 -1.18
N TRP A 234 -10.74 -11.35 -1.02
CA TRP A 234 -10.61 -12.37 0.01
C TRP A 234 -9.71 -11.85 1.12
N PHE A 235 -10.03 -12.20 2.35
CA PHE A 235 -9.20 -11.84 3.49
C PHE A 235 -9.07 -13.01 4.44
N ARG A 236 -7.93 -13.06 5.10
CA ARG A 236 -7.67 -13.99 6.19
C ARG A 236 -7.55 -13.16 7.46
N PRO A 237 -8.37 -13.44 8.49
CA PRO A 237 -8.22 -12.83 9.80
C PRO A 237 -6.81 -13.01 10.35
N SER A 238 -6.45 -12.21 11.33
CA SER A 238 -5.10 -12.24 11.91
C SER A 238 -4.70 -13.66 12.32
N GLU A 239 -3.61 -14.14 11.71
CA GLU A 239 -2.98 -15.41 12.05
C GLU A 239 -1.70 -15.18 12.84
N LYS A 240 -1.37 -16.18 13.67
CA LYS A 240 -0.14 -16.16 14.43
C LYS A 240 1.08 -16.35 13.51
N VAL A 241 2.06 -15.48 13.63
CA VAL A 241 3.41 -15.69 13.13
C VAL A 241 4.27 -16.10 14.31
N THR A 242 4.81 -17.31 14.28
CA THR A 242 5.55 -17.85 15.42
C THR A 242 6.92 -17.20 15.57
N GLY A 243 7.18 -16.66 16.75
CA GLY A 243 8.51 -16.21 17.16
C GLY A 243 9.38 -17.38 17.63
N PHE A 244 10.65 -17.39 17.24
CA PHE A 244 11.66 -18.37 17.66
C PHE A 244 12.74 -17.66 18.50
N ASP A 245 13.50 -18.43 19.25
CA ASP A 245 14.70 -17.97 19.97
C ASP A 245 14.49 -16.74 20.87
N GLY A 246 13.31 -16.70 21.53
CA GLY A 246 12.96 -15.59 22.43
C GLY A 246 12.26 -14.41 21.76
N HIS A 247 12.05 -14.42 20.44
CA HIS A 247 11.20 -13.45 19.78
C HIS A 247 9.74 -13.65 20.18
N PRO A 248 8.99 -12.56 20.50
CA PRO A 248 7.56 -12.68 20.73
C PRO A 248 6.83 -13.10 19.45
N ASP A 249 5.71 -13.79 19.62
CA ASP A 249 4.84 -14.10 18.49
C ASP A 249 4.31 -12.82 17.85
N GLY A 250 4.15 -12.86 16.53
CA GLY A 250 3.55 -11.80 15.73
C GLY A 250 2.17 -12.17 15.22
N SER A 251 1.58 -11.26 14.47
CA SER A 251 0.28 -11.45 13.83
C SER A 251 0.32 -11.00 12.37
N LEU A 252 -0.35 -11.74 11.49
CA LEU A 252 -0.45 -11.45 10.07
C LEU A 252 -1.91 -11.43 9.63
N TYR A 253 -2.38 -10.27 9.16
CA TYR A 253 -3.61 -10.12 8.39
C TYR A 253 -3.26 -10.18 6.90
N THR A 254 -4.06 -10.87 6.08
CA THR A 254 -3.78 -10.99 4.64
C THR A 254 -5.03 -10.68 3.82
N GLU A 255 -4.87 -9.88 2.75
CA GLU A 255 -5.87 -9.69 1.71
C GLU A 255 -5.37 -10.20 0.36
N ILE A 256 -6.30 -10.77 -0.43
CA ILE A 256 -6.09 -11.13 -1.83
C ILE A 256 -7.03 -10.28 -2.66
N ILE A 257 -6.48 -9.44 -3.54
CA ILE A 257 -7.25 -8.41 -4.23
C ILE A 257 -6.98 -8.46 -5.73
N LYS A 258 -8.03 -8.30 -6.54
CA LYS A 258 -7.90 -8.14 -8.00
C LYS A 258 -7.44 -6.74 -8.36
N PHE A 259 -6.61 -6.61 -9.39
CA PHE A 259 -6.28 -5.29 -9.98
C PHE A 259 -7.55 -4.53 -10.37
N SER A 260 -8.54 -5.20 -10.97
CA SER A 260 -9.84 -4.62 -11.31
C SER A 260 -10.59 -4.09 -10.08
N SER A 261 -10.50 -4.76 -8.93
CA SER A 261 -11.09 -4.29 -7.68
C SER A 261 -10.36 -3.07 -7.11
N ILE A 262 -9.02 -3.03 -7.19
CA ILE A 262 -8.22 -1.86 -6.79
C ILE A 262 -8.63 -0.65 -7.64
N LEU A 263 -8.69 -0.81 -8.97
CA LEU A 263 -9.09 0.25 -9.89
C LEU A 263 -10.49 0.79 -9.53
N SER A 264 -11.47 -0.09 -9.37
CA SER A 264 -12.83 0.29 -9.03
C SER A 264 -12.91 1.07 -7.71
N ARG A 265 -12.22 0.60 -6.66
CA ARG A 265 -12.16 1.28 -5.37
C ARG A 265 -11.49 2.67 -5.48
N ALA A 266 -10.40 2.76 -6.23
CA ALA A 266 -9.69 4.01 -6.43
C ALA A 266 -10.53 5.02 -7.25
N GLN A 267 -11.29 4.56 -8.24
CA GLN A 267 -12.24 5.38 -8.99
C GLN A 267 -13.32 5.96 -8.07
N VAL A 268 -13.96 5.13 -7.24
CA VAL A 268 -15.00 5.59 -6.30
C VAL A 268 -14.45 6.63 -5.32
N ARG A 269 -13.26 6.39 -4.73
CA ARG A 269 -12.63 7.36 -3.81
C ARG A 269 -12.35 8.72 -4.46
N ASN A 270 -12.02 8.74 -5.74
CA ASN A 270 -11.63 9.96 -6.45
C ASN A 270 -12.79 10.61 -7.24
N GLU A 271 -13.94 9.94 -7.36
CA GLU A 271 -15.07 10.38 -8.19
C GLU A 271 -15.52 11.81 -7.88
N MET A 272 -15.67 12.14 -6.61
CA MET A 272 -16.11 13.47 -6.17
C MET A 272 -15.15 14.59 -6.58
N PHE A 273 -13.83 14.32 -6.50
CA PHE A 273 -12.80 15.29 -6.88
C PHE A 273 -12.75 15.46 -8.40
N ILE A 274 -12.83 14.35 -9.15
CA ILE A 274 -12.81 14.33 -10.60
C ILE A 274 -14.05 15.05 -11.16
N LYS A 275 -15.25 14.75 -10.66
CA LYS A 275 -16.48 15.45 -11.06
C LYS A 275 -16.38 16.95 -10.84
N LYS A 276 -15.84 17.39 -9.71
CA LYS A 276 -15.64 18.83 -9.43
C LYS A 276 -14.60 19.47 -10.35
N LEU A 277 -13.61 18.73 -10.80
CA LEU A 277 -12.62 19.21 -11.78
C LEU A 277 -13.25 19.40 -13.17
N GLU A 278 -14.21 18.54 -13.54
CA GLU A 278 -14.87 18.53 -14.85
C GLU A 278 -16.06 19.47 -14.94
N MET A 279 -16.65 19.87 -13.82
CA MET A 279 -17.74 20.84 -13.80
C MET A 279 -17.23 22.18 -14.32
N GLN A 280 -17.68 22.55 -15.52
CA GLN A 280 -17.53 23.91 -16.02
C GLN A 280 -18.39 24.82 -15.15
N SER A 281 -17.78 25.85 -14.58
CA SER A 281 -18.44 26.91 -13.82
C SER A 281 -19.38 27.73 -14.69
#